data_e6232cfb1d8a1891429a917667c41f6e
#
_entry.id   e6232cfb1d8a1891429a917667c41f6e
#
_cell.length_a   1.000
_cell.length_b   1.000
_cell.length_c   1.000
_cell.angle_alpha   90.00
_cell.angle_beta   90.00
_cell.angle_gamma   90.00
#
_symmetry.space_group_name_H-M   'P 1'
#
loop_
_entity.id
_entity.type
_entity.pdbx_description
1 polymer ?
#
loop_
_entity_poly.entity_id
_entity_poly.type
_entity_poly.pdbx_seq_one_letter_code
_entity_poly.pdbx_strand_id
1 'polypeptide(L)'
;MLCHLCASSITLYILWNTMAQVSGQEDKEKTTALKDLLSRIDLDELMKKDEPPFTFPKTLEEFEYAFDENGQLRHINTGERFVFNAREDLHRWNQKRYEALGEIITQYVYKLLEEECKLRKEVIPVDASDGEPTSFIYMSTDALTNPSKLLILIQGSGVVRAGQWARRLIINQDLNSGTQIPFIERAIEGSSSSEEHVLYVWDHFVSKALAKNVFIVAHSYGGLSFVELMNQREIPVKNKVCAVALTDSSHNIWLQDTSKGTQDWMHQNCQNWVSSPEPLDTPLDSMLPDCPRFSAGTERHELTSWMSFRSIFKFFSEALKAKEDEEQEETSNTVTTRSSSHKNKHQDL
;
A
#
# COMPACT_ATOMS: atom_id res chain seq x y z
N MET A 1 30.80 -23.94 -6.44
CA MET A 1 30.11 -23.59 -5.17
C MET A 1 28.68 -24.13 -5.09
N LEU A 2 28.47 -25.39 -5.44
CA LEU A 2 27.15 -26.07 -5.46
C LEU A 2 27.12 -27.30 -4.54
N CYS A 3 28.16 -27.51 -3.70
CA CYS A 3 28.34 -28.77 -2.98
C CYS A 3 27.78 -28.80 -1.55
N HIS A 4 27.60 -27.68 -0.87
CA HIS A 4 27.17 -27.70 0.55
C HIS A 4 25.65 -27.75 0.74
N LEU A 5 24.87 -27.13 -0.15
CA LEU A 5 23.40 -27.24 -0.11
C LEU A 5 22.89 -28.64 -0.48
N CYS A 6 23.67 -29.38 -1.29
CA CYS A 6 23.39 -30.80 -1.59
C CYS A 6 23.59 -31.73 -0.39
N ALA A 7 24.55 -31.46 0.49
CA ALA A 7 24.88 -32.36 1.59
C ALA A 7 23.71 -32.48 2.61
N SER A 8 23.13 -31.37 3.03
CA SER A 8 22.01 -31.38 3.98
C SER A 8 20.73 -31.98 3.38
N SER A 9 20.41 -31.65 2.13
CA SER A 9 19.25 -32.20 1.43
C SER A 9 19.46 -33.67 1.06
N ILE A 10 20.69 -34.09 0.72
CA ILE A 10 21.04 -35.51 0.44
C ILE A 10 20.99 -36.32 1.72
N THR A 11 21.41 -35.81 2.85
CA THR A 11 21.33 -36.50 4.14
C THR A 11 19.88 -36.73 4.57
N LEU A 12 19.00 -35.76 4.39
CA LEU A 12 17.56 -35.90 4.63
C LEU A 12 16.90 -36.89 3.64
N TYR A 13 17.29 -36.83 2.37
CA TYR A 13 16.79 -37.73 1.33
C TYR A 13 17.26 -39.19 1.49
N ILE A 14 18.52 -39.41 1.93
CA ILE A 14 19.07 -40.73 2.26
C ILE A 14 18.35 -41.29 3.51
N LEU A 15 18.13 -40.48 4.55
CA LEU A 15 17.34 -40.88 5.72
C LEU A 15 15.90 -41.27 5.34
N TRP A 16 15.26 -40.51 4.46
CA TRP A 16 13.92 -40.80 3.96
C TRP A 16 13.87 -42.10 3.15
N ASN A 17 14.82 -42.32 2.21
CA ASN A 17 14.84 -43.54 1.39
C ASN A 17 15.24 -44.78 2.18
N THR A 18 16.14 -44.66 3.18
CA THR A 18 16.45 -45.79 4.08
C THR A 18 15.23 -46.22 4.91
N MET A 19 14.41 -45.25 5.33
CA MET A 19 13.15 -45.53 6.04
C MET A 19 12.08 -46.19 5.14
N ALA A 20 12.10 -45.95 3.83
CA ALA A 20 11.14 -46.52 2.88
C ALA A 20 11.48 -47.95 2.41
N GLN A 21 12.71 -48.41 2.59
CA GLN A 21 13.17 -49.72 2.09
C GLN A 21 13.21 -50.86 3.16
N VAL A 22 12.92 -50.54 4.43
CA VAL A 22 12.96 -51.57 5.51
C VAL A 22 11.54 -52.03 5.83
N SER A 23 11.11 -53.09 5.16
CA SER A 23 9.86 -53.80 5.45
C SER A 23 10.14 -55.16 6.13
N GLY A 24 10.32 -55.13 7.44
CA GLY A 24 10.43 -56.32 8.28
C GLY A 24 9.87 -56.04 9.69
N GLN A 25 9.34 -57.05 10.35
CA GLN A 25 8.59 -56.89 11.60
C GLN A 25 9.49 -56.48 12.79
N GLU A 26 10.80 -56.77 12.74
CA GLU A 26 11.79 -56.37 13.76
C GLU A 26 12.23 -54.89 13.67
N ASP A 27 12.02 -54.27 12.52
CA ASP A 27 12.43 -52.87 12.31
C ASP A 27 11.37 -51.84 12.76
N LYS A 28 10.14 -52.27 13.03
CA LYS A 28 9.09 -51.34 13.51
C LYS A 28 9.39 -50.75 14.88
N GLU A 29 9.95 -51.51 15.80
CA GLU A 29 10.33 -51.01 17.12
C GLU A 29 11.51 -50.01 17.05
N LYS A 30 12.52 -50.32 16.23
CA LYS A 30 13.66 -49.42 16.00
C LYS A 30 13.24 -48.14 15.27
N THR A 31 12.30 -48.23 14.31
CA THR A 31 11.77 -47.09 13.59
C THR A 31 10.89 -46.23 14.47
N THR A 32 10.16 -46.82 15.42
CA THR A 32 9.35 -46.10 16.40
C THR A 32 10.24 -45.39 17.39
N ALA A 33 11.28 -46.04 17.93
CA ALA A 33 12.26 -45.45 18.83
C ALA A 33 13.04 -44.29 18.16
N LEU A 34 13.40 -44.42 16.88
CA LEU A 34 14.05 -43.34 16.12
C LEU A 34 13.11 -42.17 15.87
N LYS A 35 11.83 -42.42 15.54
CA LYS A 35 10.79 -41.40 15.43
C LYS A 35 10.56 -40.65 16.75
N ASP A 36 10.50 -41.38 17.85
CA ASP A 36 10.33 -40.83 19.19
C ASP A 36 11.57 -40.03 19.62
N LEU A 37 12.76 -40.44 19.25
CA LEU A 37 14.00 -39.68 19.44
C LEU A 37 14.03 -38.40 18.58
N LEU A 38 13.65 -38.49 17.30
CA LEU A 38 13.57 -37.33 16.39
C LEU A 38 12.48 -36.36 16.78
N SER A 39 11.36 -36.85 17.36
CA SER A 39 10.29 -35.98 17.86
C SER A 39 10.68 -35.24 19.15
N ARG A 40 11.68 -35.72 19.88
CA ARG A 40 12.25 -35.06 21.09
C ARG A 40 13.40 -34.12 20.77
N ILE A 41 13.98 -34.20 19.57
CA ILE A 41 14.98 -33.25 19.11
C ILE A 41 14.23 -32.03 18.56
N ASP A 42 14.19 -30.97 19.35
CA ASP A 42 13.81 -29.66 18.85
C ASP A 42 14.92 -29.17 17.90
N LEU A 43 14.71 -29.43 16.60
CA LEU A 43 15.62 -28.98 15.54
C LEU A 43 15.81 -27.48 15.56
N ASP A 44 14.79 -26.73 15.97
CA ASP A 44 14.89 -25.30 16.21
C ASP A 44 15.83 -24.97 17.37
N GLU A 45 15.85 -25.77 18.42
CA GLU A 45 16.73 -25.60 19.57
C GLU A 45 18.18 -26.00 19.25
N LEU A 46 18.36 -27.03 18.43
CA LEU A 46 19.69 -27.46 17.95
C LEU A 46 20.32 -26.42 17.00
N MET A 47 19.50 -25.82 16.13
CA MET A 47 19.93 -24.75 15.22
C MET A 47 20.17 -23.41 15.97
N LYS A 48 19.53 -23.21 17.12
CA LYS A 48 19.74 -22.01 17.96
C LYS A 48 21.11 -21.95 18.63
N LYS A 49 21.83 -23.07 18.79
CA LYS A 49 23.09 -23.13 19.56
C LYS A 49 24.24 -22.39 18.91
N ASP A 50 24.21 -22.20 17.59
CA ASP A 50 25.29 -21.55 16.83
C ASP A 50 24.87 -20.20 16.21
N GLU A 51 23.62 -19.77 16.41
CA GLU A 51 23.17 -18.46 15.96
C GLU A 51 23.66 -17.36 16.92
N PRO A 52 24.23 -16.26 16.38
CA PRO A 52 24.58 -15.11 17.20
C PRO A 52 23.31 -14.48 17.79
N PRO A 53 23.42 -13.80 18.93
CA PRO A 53 22.27 -13.17 19.57
C PRO A 53 21.57 -12.21 18.62
N PHE A 54 20.23 -12.20 18.66
CA PHE A 54 19.38 -11.28 17.88
C PHE A 54 19.33 -9.87 18.49
N THR A 55 20.50 -9.36 18.85
CA THR A 55 20.63 -7.99 19.33
C THR A 55 21.07 -7.12 18.16
N PHE A 56 20.19 -6.22 17.75
CA PHE A 56 20.42 -5.33 16.61
C PHE A 56 20.45 -3.88 17.10
N PRO A 57 21.16 -3.01 16.35
CA PRO A 57 21.15 -1.57 16.57
C PRO A 57 19.74 -1.00 16.59
N LYS A 58 19.57 0.18 17.22
CA LYS A 58 18.26 0.85 17.37
C LYS A 58 18.13 2.11 16.55
N THR A 59 19.21 2.59 15.95
CA THR A 59 19.22 3.75 15.06
C THR A 59 19.90 3.43 13.73
N LEU A 60 19.70 4.26 12.72
CA LEU A 60 20.37 4.11 11.42
C LEU A 60 21.89 4.25 11.57
N GLU A 61 22.33 5.19 12.40
CA GLU A 61 23.75 5.47 12.68
C GLU A 61 24.42 4.27 13.34
N GLU A 62 23.77 3.64 14.32
CA GLU A 62 24.27 2.42 14.96
C GLU A 62 24.31 1.23 14.00
N PHE A 63 23.42 1.22 12.99
CA PHE A 63 23.45 0.27 11.87
C PHE A 63 24.54 0.61 10.86
N GLU A 64 25.22 1.75 11.02
CA GLU A 64 26.20 2.33 10.10
C GLU A 64 25.60 2.70 8.72
N TYR A 65 24.31 3.04 8.68
CA TYR A 65 23.60 3.48 7.48
C TYR A 65 23.01 4.88 7.64
N ALA A 66 22.90 5.58 6.52
CA ALA A 66 22.19 6.85 6.42
C ALA A 66 21.51 6.95 5.04
N PHE A 67 20.51 7.81 4.93
CA PHE A 67 19.97 8.20 3.62
C PHE A 67 20.84 9.33 3.05
N ASP A 68 21.24 9.18 1.80
CA ASP A 68 21.97 10.20 1.05
C ASP A 68 21.02 11.28 0.50
N GLU A 69 21.58 12.27 -0.20
CA GLU A 69 20.85 13.37 -0.84
C GLU A 69 19.83 12.93 -1.89
N ASN A 70 19.98 11.70 -2.43
CA ASN A 70 19.04 11.09 -3.37
C ASN A 70 18.00 10.21 -2.66
N GLY A 71 17.96 10.21 -1.33
CA GLY A 71 17.08 9.37 -0.54
C GLY A 71 17.44 7.88 -0.56
N GLN A 72 18.67 7.53 -0.96
CA GLN A 72 19.14 6.15 -1.02
C GLN A 72 19.81 5.74 0.28
N LEU A 73 19.46 4.57 0.82
CA LEU A 73 20.10 4.03 2.01
C LEU A 73 21.50 3.57 1.70
N ARG A 74 22.51 4.17 2.34
CA ARG A 74 23.93 3.92 2.12
C ARG A 74 24.66 3.67 3.43
N HIS A 75 25.61 2.77 3.39
CA HIS A 75 26.55 2.56 4.50
C HIS A 75 27.43 3.80 4.65
N ILE A 76 27.50 4.35 5.86
CA ILE A 76 28.12 5.67 6.14
C ILE A 76 29.58 5.73 5.68
N ASN A 77 30.36 4.67 5.93
CA ASN A 77 31.76 4.66 5.66
C ASN A 77 32.14 4.17 4.24
N THR A 78 31.33 3.26 3.64
CA THR A 78 31.69 2.64 2.35
C THR A 78 30.83 3.12 1.19
N GLY A 79 29.67 3.77 1.45
CA GLY A 79 28.70 4.17 0.44
C GLY A 79 27.93 3.01 -0.20
N GLU A 80 28.13 1.77 0.28
CA GLU A 80 27.49 0.59 -0.27
C GLU A 80 26.01 0.49 0.12
N ARG A 81 25.26 -0.22 -0.72
CA ARG A 81 23.84 -0.51 -0.44
C ARG A 81 23.70 -1.55 0.68
N PHE A 82 22.54 -1.61 1.30
CA PHE A 82 22.23 -2.64 2.27
C PHE A 82 22.28 -4.04 1.63
N VAL A 83 23.07 -4.93 2.25
CA VAL A 83 23.18 -6.34 1.85
C VAL A 83 22.36 -7.18 2.79
N PHE A 84 21.32 -7.86 2.26
CA PHE A 84 20.44 -8.71 3.06
C PHE A 84 21.22 -9.89 3.67
N ASN A 85 21.95 -10.65 2.85
CA ASN A 85 22.78 -11.79 3.28
C ASN A 85 24.11 -11.33 3.85
N ALA A 86 24.09 -10.57 4.94
CA ALA A 86 25.31 -10.10 5.60
C ALA A 86 26.13 -11.23 6.24
N ARG A 87 25.48 -12.35 6.54
CA ARG A 87 26.10 -13.58 7.02
C ARG A 87 25.64 -14.75 6.18
N GLU A 88 26.58 -15.47 5.57
CA GLU A 88 26.28 -16.70 4.84
C GLU A 88 25.65 -17.72 5.79
N ASP A 89 24.71 -18.52 5.28
CA ASP A 89 24.03 -19.62 5.97
C ASP A 89 23.21 -19.26 7.24
N LEU A 90 23.13 -17.98 7.60
CA LEU A 90 22.34 -17.50 8.74
C LEU A 90 21.06 -16.78 8.30
N HIS A 91 20.21 -17.46 7.54
CA HIS A 91 19.00 -16.88 6.95
C HIS A 91 18.08 -16.22 7.99
N ARG A 92 17.88 -16.88 9.14
CA ARG A 92 17.03 -16.37 10.23
C ARG A 92 17.61 -15.10 10.85
N TRP A 93 18.93 -15.07 11.09
CA TRP A 93 19.62 -13.88 11.61
C TRP A 93 19.54 -12.73 10.61
N ASN A 94 19.79 -12.98 9.32
CA ASN A 94 19.68 -11.98 8.25
C ASN A 94 18.25 -11.43 8.15
N GLN A 95 17.23 -12.29 8.29
CA GLN A 95 15.83 -11.89 8.30
C GLN A 95 15.53 -10.97 9.51
N LYS A 96 15.98 -11.33 10.71
CA LYS A 96 15.81 -10.53 11.93
C LYS A 96 16.54 -9.19 11.85
N ARG A 97 17.75 -9.17 11.27
CA ARG A 97 18.48 -7.93 10.99
C ARG A 97 17.69 -7.02 10.03
N TYR A 98 17.13 -7.58 8.96
CA TYR A 98 16.28 -6.85 8.02
C TYR A 98 15.01 -6.31 8.69
N GLU A 99 14.36 -7.10 9.54
CA GLU A 99 13.19 -6.67 10.30
C GLU A 99 13.53 -5.51 11.25
N ALA A 100 14.63 -5.61 11.99
CA ALA A 100 15.11 -4.56 12.89
C ALA A 100 15.39 -3.24 12.15
N LEU A 101 16.10 -3.31 11.02
CA LEU A 101 16.31 -2.15 10.16
C LEU A 101 14.99 -1.58 9.66
N GLY A 102 14.04 -2.46 9.30
CA GLY A 102 12.71 -2.06 8.83
C GLY A 102 11.90 -1.28 9.86
N GLU A 103 12.03 -1.61 11.14
CA GLU A 103 11.36 -0.84 12.23
C GLU A 103 12.02 0.53 12.41
N ILE A 104 13.34 0.62 12.33
CA ILE A 104 14.07 1.90 12.40
C ILE A 104 13.67 2.80 11.22
N ILE A 105 13.61 2.26 10.01
CA ILE A 105 13.17 2.99 8.81
C ILE A 105 11.72 3.44 8.98
N THR A 106 10.88 2.65 9.61
CA THR A 106 9.49 3.04 9.89
C THR A 106 9.43 4.29 10.77
N GLN A 107 10.22 4.33 11.84
CA GLN A 107 10.30 5.53 12.70
C GLN A 107 10.91 6.73 11.96
N TYR A 108 11.89 6.49 11.11
CA TYR A 108 12.47 7.53 10.26
C TYR A 108 11.42 8.13 9.30
N VAL A 109 10.62 7.28 8.64
CA VAL A 109 9.53 7.75 7.77
C VAL A 109 8.50 8.54 8.58
N TYR A 110 8.11 8.08 9.78
CA TYR A 110 7.20 8.84 10.65
C TYR A 110 7.74 10.24 10.98
N LYS A 111 9.04 10.33 11.29
CA LYS A 111 9.70 11.60 11.52
C LYS A 111 9.61 12.53 10.30
N LEU A 112 9.84 12.00 9.08
CA LEU A 112 9.70 12.79 7.86
C LEU A 112 8.23 13.25 7.64
N LEU A 113 7.24 12.40 7.91
CA LEU A 113 5.83 12.78 7.80
C LEU A 113 5.49 13.94 8.75
N GLU A 114 6.03 13.95 9.96
CA GLU A 114 5.76 14.97 10.97
C GLU A 114 6.61 16.24 10.71
N GLU A 115 7.91 16.09 10.50
CA GLU A 115 8.85 17.23 10.45
C GLU A 115 8.92 17.88 9.07
N GLU A 116 8.95 17.09 7.97
CA GLU A 116 9.06 17.62 6.61
C GLU A 116 7.67 17.85 5.99
N CYS A 117 6.81 16.82 6.02
CA CYS A 117 5.47 16.92 5.45
C CYS A 117 4.47 17.68 6.34
N LYS A 118 4.83 18.06 7.57
CA LYS A 118 3.98 18.79 8.52
C LYS A 118 2.64 18.09 8.82
N LEU A 119 2.60 16.77 8.71
CA LEU A 119 1.42 16.00 9.07
C LEU A 119 1.33 15.82 10.58
N ARG A 120 0.12 15.69 11.08
CA ARG A 120 -0.15 15.31 12.47
C ARG A 120 -0.64 13.88 12.53
N LYS A 121 -0.26 13.21 13.60
CA LYS A 121 -0.71 11.86 13.92
C LYS A 121 -2.02 11.93 14.70
N GLU A 122 -3.05 11.24 14.20
CA GLU A 122 -4.34 11.11 14.87
C GLU A 122 -4.58 9.66 15.26
N VAL A 123 -4.90 9.44 16.53
CA VAL A 123 -5.20 8.11 17.06
C VAL A 123 -6.63 7.73 16.73
N ILE A 124 -6.83 6.48 16.36
CA ILE A 124 -8.14 5.91 16.04
C ILE A 124 -8.35 4.57 16.77
N PRO A 125 -9.60 4.25 17.23
CA PRO A 125 -10.77 5.14 17.23
C PRO A 125 -10.55 6.41 18.07
N VAL A 126 -11.23 7.53 17.71
CA VAL A 126 -11.12 8.82 18.43
C VAL A 126 -11.71 8.75 19.85
N ASP A 127 -12.55 7.77 20.09
CA ASP A 127 -13.30 7.51 21.32
C ASP A 127 -12.81 6.25 22.07
N ALA A 128 -11.61 5.77 21.74
CA ALA A 128 -11.03 4.58 22.38
C ALA A 128 -10.85 4.82 23.89
N SER A 129 -11.30 3.85 24.69
CA SER A 129 -11.11 3.82 26.13
C SER A 129 -9.71 3.30 26.48
N ASP A 130 -9.24 3.58 27.71
CA ASP A 130 -7.97 3.08 28.21
C ASP A 130 -7.91 1.54 28.12
N GLY A 131 -6.89 1.01 27.41
CA GLY A 131 -6.67 -0.41 27.21
C GLY A 131 -7.33 -1.02 25.98
N GLU A 132 -8.11 -0.26 25.21
CA GLU A 132 -8.61 -0.70 23.93
C GLU A 132 -7.53 -0.67 22.84
N PRO A 133 -7.58 -1.59 21.86
CA PRO A 133 -6.66 -1.56 20.72
C PRO A 133 -6.82 -0.28 19.93
N THR A 134 -5.72 0.46 19.75
CA THR A 134 -5.71 1.67 18.95
C THR A 134 -4.80 1.54 17.73
N SER A 135 -5.09 2.31 16.72
CA SER A 135 -4.25 2.55 15.55
C SER A 135 -4.10 4.05 15.34
N PHE A 136 -3.58 4.48 14.20
CA PHE A 136 -3.48 5.89 13.89
C PHE A 136 -3.44 6.14 12.39
N ILE A 137 -3.73 7.37 12.03
CA ILE A 137 -3.54 7.92 10.69
C ILE A 137 -2.64 9.15 10.77
N TYR A 138 -2.06 9.54 9.64
CA TYR A 138 -1.43 10.84 9.47
C TYR A 138 -2.31 11.72 8.59
N MET A 139 -2.48 12.98 8.96
CA MET A 139 -3.28 13.92 8.18
C MET A 139 -2.69 15.35 8.27
N SER A 140 -2.92 16.16 7.24
CA SER A 140 -2.55 17.57 7.28
C SER A 140 -3.43 18.33 8.27
N THR A 141 -2.93 19.46 8.79
CA THR A 141 -3.65 20.27 9.79
C THR A 141 -4.94 20.85 9.24
N ASP A 142 -5.01 21.06 7.93
CA ASP A 142 -6.15 21.63 7.20
C ASP A 142 -7.06 20.55 6.56
N ALA A 143 -6.76 19.26 6.70
CA ALA A 143 -7.48 18.18 6.02
C ALA A 143 -9.00 18.22 6.18
N LEU A 144 -9.50 18.62 7.34
CA LEU A 144 -10.93 18.72 7.61
C LEU A 144 -11.54 20.09 7.27
N THR A 145 -10.72 21.09 7.08
CA THR A 145 -11.15 22.48 6.86
C THR A 145 -10.86 23.01 5.47
N ASN A 146 -10.02 22.35 4.70
CA ASN A 146 -9.71 22.74 3.33
C ASN A 146 -10.95 22.61 2.43
N PRO A 147 -11.46 23.70 1.82
CA PRO A 147 -12.70 23.66 1.04
C PRO A 147 -12.50 23.16 -0.40
N SER A 148 -11.26 22.94 -0.84
CA SER A 148 -10.91 22.69 -2.24
C SER A 148 -10.71 21.21 -2.51
N LYS A 149 -9.68 20.59 -1.93
CA LYS A 149 -9.22 19.22 -2.28
C LYS A 149 -8.81 18.45 -1.04
N LEU A 150 -9.03 17.14 -1.09
CA LEU A 150 -8.49 16.18 -0.13
C LEU A 150 -7.92 14.98 -0.90
N LEU A 151 -6.65 14.65 -0.66
CA LEU A 151 -6.01 13.44 -1.16
C LEU A 151 -5.96 12.39 -0.06
N ILE A 152 -6.43 11.18 -0.36
CA ILE A 152 -6.39 10.02 0.52
C ILE A 152 -5.45 8.99 -0.08
N LEU A 153 -4.46 8.54 0.69
CA LEU A 153 -3.49 7.52 0.32
C LEU A 153 -3.74 6.26 1.14
N ILE A 154 -4.01 5.13 0.48
CA ILE A 154 -4.31 3.85 1.12
C ILE A 154 -3.22 2.86 0.74
N GLN A 155 -2.44 2.42 1.71
CA GLN A 155 -1.36 1.46 1.51
C GLN A 155 -1.87 0.02 1.34
N GLY A 156 -1.00 -0.86 0.86
CA GLY A 156 -1.24 -2.30 0.80
C GLY A 156 -1.21 -2.99 2.16
N SER A 157 -1.57 -4.27 2.19
CA SER A 157 -1.52 -5.11 3.40
C SER A 157 -0.09 -5.57 3.76
N GLY A 158 0.06 -6.18 4.94
CA GLY A 158 1.30 -6.80 5.41
C GLY A 158 2.13 -5.91 6.33
N VAL A 159 3.45 -5.92 6.15
CA VAL A 159 4.40 -5.18 7.00
C VAL A 159 4.55 -3.70 6.63
N VAL A 160 3.72 -3.22 5.72
CA VAL A 160 3.68 -1.81 5.32
C VAL A 160 3.06 -0.97 6.44
N ARG A 161 3.61 0.21 6.67
CA ARG A 161 3.16 1.15 7.69
C ARG A 161 2.75 2.47 7.05
N ALA A 162 2.06 3.33 7.80
CA ALA A 162 1.67 4.65 7.34
C ALA A 162 2.85 5.39 6.70
N GLY A 163 2.61 6.03 5.56
CA GLY A 163 3.65 6.72 4.79
C GLY A 163 4.50 5.86 3.87
N GLN A 164 4.26 4.55 3.81
CA GLN A 164 5.05 3.62 3.00
C GLN A 164 4.21 2.95 1.92
N TRP A 165 4.80 2.76 0.72
CA TRP A 165 4.29 1.83 -0.29
C TRP A 165 4.93 0.45 -0.13
N ALA A 166 6.28 0.41 0.02
CA ALA A 166 6.99 -0.84 0.17
C ALA A 166 8.33 -0.64 0.91
N ARG A 167 8.48 -1.25 2.08
CA ARG A 167 9.72 -1.24 2.85
C ARG A 167 10.93 -1.71 2.05
N ARG A 168 10.74 -2.73 1.20
CA ARG A 168 11.80 -3.24 0.33
C ARG A 168 12.34 -2.17 -0.63
N LEU A 169 11.50 -1.29 -1.14
CA LEU A 169 11.92 -0.20 -2.02
C LEU A 169 12.71 0.84 -1.25
N ILE A 170 12.26 1.22 -0.05
CA ILE A 170 12.99 2.17 0.80
C ILE A 170 14.42 1.66 1.05
N ILE A 171 14.58 0.38 1.38
CA ILE A 171 15.89 -0.20 1.71
C ILE A 171 16.78 -0.36 0.47
N ASN A 172 16.22 -0.81 -0.66
CA ASN A 172 17.04 -1.24 -1.80
C ASN A 172 17.07 -0.23 -2.95
N GLN A 173 16.20 0.77 -2.96
CA GLN A 173 16.19 1.83 -3.97
C GLN A 173 16.34 3.19 -3.32
N ASP A 174 15.23 3.84 -2.95
CA ASP A 174 15.22 5.17 -2.35
C ASP A 174 13.89 5.44 -1.60
N LEU A 175 13.87 6.53 -0.84
CA LEU A 175 12.70 7.00 -0.11
C LEU A 175 11.54 7.35 -1.05
N ASN A 176 11.81 7.99 -2.18
CA ASN A 176 10.77 8.47 -3.08
C ASN A 176 9.95 7.32 -3.68
N SER A 177 10.64 6.25 -4.12
CA SER A 177 9.96 5.09 -4.71
C SER A 177 9.25 4.22 -3.67
N GLY A 178 9.74 4.20 -2.42
CA GLY A 178 9.24 3.32 -1.37
C GLY A 178 8.25 3.96 -0.41
N THR A 179 8.06 5.30 -0.44
CA THR A 179 7.19 6.03 0.48
C THR A 179 6.06 6.77 -0.23
N GLN A 180 5.09 7.23 0.56
CA GLN A 180 4.02 8.11 0.12
C GLN A 180 4.45 9.60 0.10
N ILE A 181 5.65 9.93 0.56
CA ILE A 181 6.15 11.31 0.71
C ILE A 181 6.02 12.11 -0.59
N PRO A 182 6.43 11.63 -1.78
CA PRO A 182 6.27 12.40 -3.01
C PRO A 182 4.82 12.75 -3.36
N PHE A 183 3.87 11.87 -3.01
CA PHE A 183 2.44 12.14 -3.17
C PHE A 183 1.97 13.18 -2.17
N ILE A 184 2.47 13.13 -0.94
CA ILE A 184 2.15 14.08 0.13
C ILE A 184 2.71 15.44 -0.21
N GLU A 185 3.99 15.53 -0.59
CA GLU A 185 4.64 16.79 -1.00
C GLU A 185 3.93 17.42 -2.19
N ARG A 186 3.56 16.63 -3.20
CA ARG A 186 2.78 17.08 -4.36
C ARG A 186 1.36 17.51 -3.97
N ALA A 187 0.83 16.97 -2.92
CA ALA A 187 -0.50 17.19 -2.36
C ALA A 187 -0.49 17.94 -1.01
N ILE A 188 0.62 18.50 -0.56
CA ILE A 188 0.70 19.45 0.58
C ILE A 188 0.01 20.78 0.22
N GLU A 189 -0.26 20.85 -0.99
CA GLU A 189 -1.39 21.59 -1.46
C GLU A 189 -2.71 20.79 -1.16
N GLY A 190 -2.71 19.68 -0.29
CA GLY A 190 -3.86 18.83 0.14
C GLY A 190 -3.62 17.34 0.50
N SER A 191 -3.98 16.74 1.49
CA SER A 191 -3.80 15.68 2.51
C SER A 191 -4.05 14.13 2.33
N SER A 192 -4.01 13.26 3.38
CA SER A 192 -3.70 11.82 3.45
C SER A 192 -4.55 10.84 4.29
N SER A 193 -4.42 9.48 4.23
CA SER A 193 -4.74 8.41 5.21
C SER A 193 -4.76 6.90 4.80
N SER A 194 -5.26 5.90 5.59
CA SER A 194 -4.96 4.45 5.51
C SER A 194 -6.14 3.44 5.65
N GLU A 195 -5.89 2.19 5.67
CA GLU A 195 -6.39 0.91 5.21
C GLU A 195 -7.71 0.32 5.81
N GLU A 196 -7.63 -0.51 6.82
CA GLU A 196 -8.75 -1.28 7.41
C GLU A 196 -9.80 -0.37 8.03
N HIS A 197 -9.37 0.81 8.34
CA HIS A 197 -10.17 1.89 8.89
C HIS A 197 -10.78 2.82 7.82
N VAL A 198 -10.73 2.42 6.53
CA VAL A 198 -11.22 3.29 5.45
C VAL A 198 -12.68 3.73 5.66
N LEU A 199 -13.53 2.86 6.16
CA LEU A 199 -14.92 3.22 6.50
C LEU A 199 -14.98 4.19 7.69
N TYR A 200 -14.20 3.90 8.74
CA TYR A 200 -14.12 4.78 9.90
C TYR A 200 -13.57 6.16 9.52
N VAL A 201 -12.47 6.18 8.77
CA VAL A 201 -11.84 7.42 8.27
C VAL A 201 -12.82 8.17 7.35
N TRP A 202 -13.53 7.46 6.47
CA TRP A 202 -14.57 8.09 5.65
C TRP A 202 -15.65 8.73 6.51
N ASP A 203 -16.27 7.98 7.42
CA ASP A 203 -17.42 8.42 8.21
C ASP A 203 -17.07 9.55 9.19
N HIS A 204 -15.89 9.51 9.79
CA HIS A 204 -15.48 10.45 10.84
C HIS A 204 -14.67 11.65 10.34
N PHE A 205 -14.01 11.52 9.20
CA PHE A 205 -13.11 12.55 8.67
C PHE A 205 -13.48 12.97 7.24
N VAL A 206 -13.39 12.09 6.25
CA VAL A 206 -13.52 12.45 4.84
C VAL A 206 -14.91 12.98 4.50
N SER A 207 -15.97 12.32 4.98
CA SER A 207 -17.36 12.78 4.76
C SER A 207 -17.63 14.17 5.35
N LYS A 208 -16.95 14.52 6.43
CA LYS A 208 -17.10 15.79 7.16
C LYS A 208 -16.14 16.89 6.68
N ALA A 209 -15.14 16.55 5.87
CA ALA A 209 -14.20 17.54 5.33
C ALA A 209 -14.95 18.54 4.42
N LEU A 210 -14.55 19.81 4.46
CA LEU A 210 -15.14 20.87 3.64
C LEU A 210 -14.73 20.78 2.16
N ALA A 211 -13.72 19.99 1.83
CA ALA A 211 -13.26 19.76 0.47
C ALA A 211 -14.41 19.28 -0.42
N LYS A 212 -14.63 19.97 -1.53
CA LYS A 212 -15.61 19.60 -2.55
C LYS A 212 -15.11 18.47 -3.46
N ASN A 213 -13.79 18.41 -3.63
CA ASN A 213 -13.15 17.50 -4.57
C ASN A 213 -12.17 16.60 -3.81
N VAL A 214 -12.46 15.30 -3.76
CA VAL A 214 -11.62 14.28 -3.14
C VAL A 214 -11.00 13.42 -4.23
N PHE A 215 -9.72 13.13 -4.10
CA PHE A 215 -8.98 12.23 -4.97
C PHE A 215 -8.39 11.09 -4.14
N ILE A 216 -8.40 9.87 -4.68
CA ILE A 216 -7.91 8.68 -3.98
C ILE A 216 -6.81 8.03 -4.80
N VAL A 217 -5.70 7.65 -4.16
CA VAL A 217 -4.71 6.72 -4.72
C VAL A 217 -4.71 5.47 -3.87
N ALA A 218 -4.98 4.32 -4.47
CA ALA A 218 -5.06 3.05 -3.77
C ALA A 218 -4.18 1.99 -4.44
N HIS A 219 -3.17 1.49 -3.71
CA HIS A 219 -2.23 0.50 -4.19
C HIS A 219 -2.57 -0.89 -3.68
N SER A 220 -2.46 -1.91 -4.56
CA SER A 220 -2.58 -3.32 -4.18
C SER A 220 -3.89 -3.59 -3.43
N TYR A 221 -3.82 -4.10 -2.20
CA TYR A 221 -4.97 -4.36 -1.32
C TYR A 221 -5.79 -3.09 -0.99
N GLY A 222 -5.19 -1.91 -1.06
CA GLY A 222 -5.90 -0.64 -0.88
C GLY A 222 -7.04 -0.43 -1.88
N GLY A 223 -6.92 -0.97 -3.09
CA GLY A 223 -8.01 -0.95 -4.07
C GLY A 223 -9.19 -1.84 -3.68
N LEU A 224 -8.94 -2.99 -3.02
CA LEU A 224 -10.00 -3.84 -2.45
C LEU A 224 -10.73 -3.09 -1.32
N SER A 225 -9.98 -2.41 -0.44
CA SER A 225 -10.55 -1.59 0.62
C SER A 225 -11.39 -0.42 0.07
N PHE A 226 -10.97 0.17 -1.07
CA PHE A 226 -11.73 1.21 -1.75
C PHE A 226 -13.06 0.66 -2.31
N VAL A 227 -13.06 -0.51 -2.95
CA VAL A 227 -14.30 -1.14 -3.45
C VAL A 227 -15.25 -1.46 -2.30
N GLU A 228 -14.73 -1.91 -1.15
CA GLU A 228 -15.54 -2.11 0.06
C GLU A 228 -16.15 -0.80 0.56
N LEU A 229 -15.39 0.30 0.57
CA LEU A 229 -15.94 1.63 0.86
C LEU A 229 -17.06 2.00 -0.11
N MET A 230 -16.89 1.74 -1.41
CA MET A 230 -17.93 1.98 -2.41
C MET A 230 -19.19 1.15 -2.15
N ASN A 231 -19.04 -0.13 -1.82
CA ASN A 231 -20.17 -1.01 -1.52
C ASN A 231 -20.98 -0.53 -0.31
N GLN A 232 -20.33 0.02 0.70
CA GLN A 232 -20.98 0.44 1.94
C GLN A 232 -21.38 1.92 1.97
N ARG A 233 -20.76 2.76 1.14
CA ARG A 233 -20.95 4.23 1.13
C ARG A 233 -21.09 4.78 -0.30
N GLU A 234 -21.76 4.04 -1.19
CA GLU A 234 -21.83 4.32 -2.63
C GLU A 234 -22.20 5.79 -2.92
N ILE A 235 -23.34 6.25 -2.46
CA ILE A 235 -23.84 7.59 -2.77
C ILE A 235 -22.95 8.70 -2.18
N PRO A 236 -22.58 8.67 -0.89
CA PRO A 236 -21.67 9.66 -0.33
C PRO A 236 -20.30 9.73 -1.03
N VAL A 237 -19.75 8.58 -1.43
CA VAL A 237 -18.46 8.54 -2.14
C VAL A 237 -18.59 9.14 -3.52
N LYS A 238 -19.59 8.74 -4.31
CA LYS A 238 -19.85 9.29 -5.65
C LYS A 238 -20.05 10.80 -5.67
N ASN A 239 -20.67 11.34 -4.64
CA ASN A 239 -20.94 12.77 -4.55
C ASN A 239 -19.70 13.59 -4.20
N LYS A 240 -18.68 12.98 -3.61
CA LYS A 240 -17.51 13.68 -3.07
C LYS A 240 -16.19 13.36 -3.77
N VAL A 241 -16.05 12.15 -4.27
CA VAL A 241 -14.83 11.68 -4.93
C VAL A 241 -14.88 12.01 -6.41
N CYS A 242 -13.88 12.72 -6.90
CA CYS A 242 -13.76 13.10 -8.31
C CYS A 242 -13.11 12.01 -9.14
N ALA A 243 -12.03 11.43 -8.65
CA ALA A 243 -11.28 10.41 -9.36
C ALA A 243 -10.50 9.51 -8.42
N VAL A 244 -10.25 8.27 -8.86
CA VAL A 244 -9.50 7.26 -8.13
C VAL A 244 -8.42 6.67 -9.02
N ALA A 245 -7.19 6.82 -8.61
CA ALA A 245 -6.04 6.15 -9.21
C ALA A 245 -5.77 4.85 -8.45
N LEU A 246 -5.93 3.75 -9.13
CA LEU A 246 -5.56 2.42 -8.65
C LEU A 246 -4.18 2.07 -9.19
N THR A 247 -3.34 1.45 -8.38
CA THR A 247 -2.02 1.01 -8.81
C THR A 247 -1.81 -0.45 -8.45
N ASP A 248 -1.77 -1.29 -9.47
CA ASP A 248 -1.72 -2.75 -9.37
C ASP A 248 -2.67 -3.32 -8.33
N SER A 249 -3.89 -2.83 -8.39
CA SER A 249 -4.94 -3.10 -7.42
C SER A 249 -5.42 -4.54 -7.49
N SER A 250 -5.58 -5.16 -6.33
CA SER A 250 -6.09 -6.52 -6.18
C SER A 250 -7.61 -6.61 -6.00
N HIS A 251 -8.35 -5.51 -6.24
CA HIS A 251 -9.80 -5.53 -6.18
C HIS A 251 -10.41 -6.46 -7.23
N ASN A 252 -11.58 -7.02 -6.91
CA ASN A 252 -12.36 -7.84 -7.83
C ASN A 252 -13.84 -7.58 -7.61
N ILE A 253 -14.46 -6.83 -8.52
CA ILE A 253 -15.85 -6.37 -8.43
C ILE A 253 -16.86 -7.52 -8.38
N TRP A 254 -16.52 -8.70 -8.92
CA TRP A 254 -17.40 -9.87 -8.87
C TRP A 254 -17.33 -10.59 -7.51
N LEU A 255 -16.12 -10.74 -6.97
CA LEU A 255 -15.94 -11.38 -5.65
C LEU A 255 -16.41 -10.47 -4.51
N GLN A 256 -16.43 -9.15 -4.73
CA GLN A 256 -16.87 -8.16 -3.76
C GLN A 256 -18.35 -7.79 -3.90
N ASP A 257 -19.12 -8.49 -4.75
CA ASP A 257 -20.57 -8.28 -4.98
C ASP A 257 -20.93 -6.81 -5.21
N THR A 258 -20.22 -6.17 -6.13
CA THR A 258 -20.32 -4.74 -6.40
C THR A 258 -21.54 -4.41 -7.25
N SER A 259 -22.33 -3.42 -6.84
CA SER A 259 -23.51 -2.97 -7.58
C SER A 259 -23.15 -2.51 -9.00
N LYS A 260 -24.10 -2.67 -9.94
CA LYS A 260 -23.88 -2.17 -11.31
C LYS A 260 -23.62 -0.66 -11.33
N GLY A 261 -24.31 0.11 -10.50
CA GLY A 261 -24.08 1.54 -10.39
C GLY A 261 -22.67 1.89 -9.94
N THR A 262 -22.10 1.12 -9.00
CA THR A 262 -20.71 1.28 -8.60
C THR A 262 -19.75 0.87 -9.72
N GLN A 263 -20.03 -0.22 -10.46
CA GLN A 263 -19.20 -0.63 -11.60
C GLN A 263 -19.17 0.45 -12.68
N ASP A 264 -20.33 0.99 -13.06
CA ASP A 264 -20.45 2.04 -14.07
C ASP A 264 -19.70 3.32 -13.63
N TRP A 265 -19.79 3.69 -12.34
CA TRP A 265 -19.05 4.82 -11.79
C TRP A 265 -17.53 4.58 -11.77
N MET A 266 -17.10 3.39 -11.36
CA MET A 266 -15.68 3.03 -11.37
C MET A 266 -15.11 3.06 -12.79
N HIS A 267 -15.85 2.59 -13.78
CA HIS A 267 -15.44 2.66 -15.17
C HIS A 267 -15.18 4.10 -15.66
N GLN A 268 -15.94 5.05 -15.16
CA GLN A 268 -15.83 6.46 -15.55
C GLN A 268 -14.78 7.24 -14.74
N ASN A 269 -14.64 6.92 -13.44
CA ASN A 269 -13.89 7.76 -12.49
C ASN A 269 -12.65 7.08 -11.91
N CYS A 270 -12.37 5.83 -12.30
CA CYS A 270 -11.18 5.11 -11.86
C CYS A 270 -10.27 4.78 -13.04
N GLN A 271 -8.96 4.79 -12.81
CA GLN A 271 -7.96 4.21 -13.71
C GLN A 271 -7.01 3.34 -12.89
N ASN A 272 -6.59 2.18 -13.46
CA ASN A 272 -5.70 1.25 -12.79
C ASN A 272 -4.39 1.09 -13.58
N TRP A 273 -3.29 1.61 -13.05
CA TRP A 273 -1.95 1.38 -13.58
C TRP A 273 -1.40 0.07 -13.03
N VAL A 274 -1.30 -0.93 -13.87
CA VAL A 274 -0.89 -2.29 -13.48
C VAL A 274 0.55 -2.59 -13.88
N SER A 275 1.16 -3.54 -13.18
CA SER A 275 2.48 -4.06 -13.56
C SER A 275 2.44 -4.70 -14.94
N SER A 276 3.34 -4.27 -15.84
CA SER A 276 3.38 -4.70 -17.23
C SER A 276 4.75 -4.38 -17.84
N PRO A 277 5.25 -5.18 -18.81
CA PRO A 277 6.44 -4.86 -19.58
C PRO A 277 6.22 -3.74 -20.61
N GLU A 278 4.97 -3.38 -20.90
CA GLU A 278 4.64 -2.34 -21.85
C GLU A 278 5.05 -0.95 -21.35
N PRO A 279 5.30 0.02 -22.25
CA PRO A 279 5.58 1.41 -21.85
C PRO A 279 4.47 2.00 -20.97
N LEU A 280 4.85 2.96 -20.11
CA LEU A 280 3.90 3.71 -19.27
C LEU A 280 2.74 4.26 -20.10
N ASP A 281 1.53 4.20 -19.52
CA ASP A 281 0.26 4.67 -20.09
C ASP A 281 -0.21 3.89 -21.34
N THR A 282 0.42 2.78 -21.70
CA THR A 282 -0.11 1.89 -22.74
C THR A 282 -1.42 1.26 -22.26
N PRO A 283 -2.55 1.42 -22.99
CA PRO A 283 -3.81 0.75 -22.65
C PRO A 283 -3.64 -0.76 -22.66
N LEU A 284 -4.21 -1.43 -21.67
CA LEU A 284 -4.16 -2.88 -21.54
C LEU A 284 -5.58 -3.47 -21.52
N ASP A 285 -5.77 -4.55 -22.26
CA ASP A 285 -7.03 -5.27 -22.27
C ASP A 285 -7.30 -5.91 -20.90
N SER A 286 -8.54 -5.84 -20.44
CA SER A 286 -9.00 -6.45 -19.21
C SER A 286 -10.23 -7.30 -19.47
N MET A 287 -10.25 -8.50 -18.88
CA MET A 287 -11.46 -9.30 -18.82
C MET A 287 -12.47 -8.77 -17.78
N LEU A 288 -12.02 -7.88 -16.88
CA LEU A 288 -12.85 -7.27 -15.84
C LEU A 288 -13.34 -5.91 -16.33
N PRO A 289 -14.66 -5.67 -16.38
CA PRO A 289 -15.23 -4.39 -16.81
C PRO A 289 -15.30 -3.36 -15.68
N ASP A 290 -14.29 -3.34 -14.82
CA ASP A 290 -14.25 -2.53 -13.61
C ASP A 290 -13.79 -1.09 -13.86
N CYS A 291 -12.64 -0.92 -14.48
CA CYS A 291 -12.11 0.39 -14.87
C CYS A 291 -11.04 0.24 -15.95
N PRO A 292 -10.74 1.30 -16.72
CA PRO A 292 -9.64 1.29 -17.68
C PRO A 292 -8.30 0.92 -17.03
N ARG A 293 -7.53 0.08 -17.72
CA ARG A 293 -6.21 -0.38 -17.27
C ARG A 293 -5.12 0.13 -18.20
N PHE A 294 -4.04 0.55 -17.58
CA PHE A 294 -2.86 1.05 -18.26
C PHE A 294 -1.61 0.39 -17.72
N SER A 295 -0.58 0.29 -18.54
CA SER A 295 0.73 -0.11 -18.05
C SER A 295 1.30 0.95 -17.12
N ALA A 296 1.85 0.51 -16.00
CA ALA A 296 2.64 1.37 -15.12
C ALA A 296 4.09 1.57 -15.63
N GLY A 297 4.47 0.98 -16.78
CA GLY A 297 5.82 1.04 -17.33
C GLY A 297 6.85 0.24 -16.50
N THR A 298 6.39 -0.75 -15.73
CA THR A 298 7.22 -1.61 -14.90
C THR A 298 6.53 -2.94 -14.63
N GLU A 299 7.28 -4.02 -14.60
CA GLU A 299 6.81 -5.35 -14.17
C GLU A 299 6.82 -5.52 -12.65
N ARG A 300 7.33 -4.54 -11.91
CA ARG A 300 7.48 -4.60 -10.46
C ARG A 300 6.25 -4.01 -9.77
N HIS A 301 5.47 -4.88 -9.12
CA HIS A 301 4.26 -4.53 -8.38
C HIS A 301 4.45 -3.31 -7.46
N GLU A 302 5.51 -3.33 -6.68
CA GLU A 302 5.80 -2.30 -5.69
C GLU A 302 6.23 -0.94 -6.26
N LEU A 303 6.57 -0.88 -7.56
CA LEU A 303 6.96 0.35 -8.25
C LEU A 303 5.81 1.03 -9.00
N THR A 304 4.68 0.38 -9.16
CA THR A 304 3.59 0.87 -10.02
C THR A 304 3.12 2.26 -9.62
N SER A 305 2.96 2.55 -8.33
CA SER A 305 2.57 3.88 -7.85
C SER A 305 3.60 4.96 -8.19
N TRP A 306 4.88 4.68 -8.01
CA TRP A 306 5.94 5.64 -8.32
C TRP A 306 6.09 5.89 -9.81
N MET A 307 6.09 4.84 -10.61
CA MET A 307 6.23 4.97 -12.06
C MET A 307 5.05 5.72 -12.70
N SER A 308 3.84 5.55 -12.16
CA SER A 308 2.62 6.22 -12.64
C SER A 308 2.39 7.59 -12.01
N PHE A 309 3.25 8.08 -11.12
CA PHE A 309 3.05 9.31 -10.36
C PHE A 309 2.59 10.51 -11.22
N ARG A 310 3.27 10.79 -12.33
CA ARG A 310 2.93 11.93 -13.19
C ARG A 310 1.60 11.72 -13.92
N SER A 311 1.33 10.51 -14.37
CA SER A 311 0.09 10.13 -15.07
C SER A 311 -1.11 10.21 -14.13
N ILE A 312 -0.95 9.80 -12.86
CA ILE A 312 -1.98 9.94 -11.82
C ILE A 312 -2.39 11.41 -11.63
N PHE A 313 -1.42 12.31 -11.45
CA PHE A 313 -1.75 13.73 -11.25
C PHE A 313 -2.29 14.41 -12.52
N LYS A 314 -1.89 13.95 -13.70
CA LYS A 314 -2.51 14.38 -14.96
C LYS A 314 -3.98 13.95 -15.01
N PHE A 315 -4.28 12.70 -14.73
CA PHE A 315 -5.64 12.16 -14.65
C PHE A 315 -6.51 12.94 -13.65
N PHE A 316 -6.00 13.21 -12.45
CA PHE A 316 -6.73 14.00 -11.45
C PHE A 316 -7.02 15.43 -11.92
N SER A 317 -6.08 16.05 -12.63
CA SER A 317 -6.28 17.39 -13.18
C SER A 317 -7.33 17.43 -14.29
N GLU A 318 -7.36 16.40 -15.13
CA GLU A 318 -8.36 16.23 -16.20
C GLU A 318 -9.76 15.98 -15.62
N ALA A 319 -9.87 15.11 -14.60
CA ALA A 319 -11.14 14.84 -13.92
C ALA A 319 -11.69 16.07 -13.19
N LEU A 320 -10.82 16.87 -12.56
CA LEU A 320 -11.24 18.11 -11.93
C LEU A 320 -11.79 19.11 -12.95
N LYS A 321 -11.07 19.27 -14.07
CA LYS A 321 -11.51 20.19 -15.14
C LYS A 321 -12.85 19.75 -15.74
N ALA A 322 -13.03 18.47 -16.04
CA ALA A 322 -14.29 17.95 -16.56
C ALA A 322 -15.47 18.27 -15.63
N LYS A 323 -15.29 18.07 -14.33
CA LYS A 323 -16.32 18.40 -13.33
C LYS A 323 -16.62 19.90 -13.25
N GLU A 324 -15.60 20.76 -13.32
CA GLU A 324 -15.78 22.22 -13.33
C GLU A 324 -16.51 22.69 -14.59
N ASP A 325 -16.25 22.08 -15.75
CA ASP A 325 -16.93 22.37 -17.02
C ASP A 325 -18.41 21.96 -16.95
N GLU A 326 -18.74 20.79 -16.38
CA GLU A 326 -20.12 20.32 -16.16
C GLU A 326 -20.91 21.27 -15.21
N GLU A 327 -20.32 21.69 -14.10
CA GLU A 327 -20.96 22.63 -13.16
C GLU A 327 -21.24 24.01 -13.83
N GLN A 328 -20.40 24.45 -14.74
CA GLN A 328 -20.63 25.69 -15.51
C GLN A 328 -21.76 25.57 -16.53
N GLU A 329 -21.87 24.42 -17.21
CA GLU A 329 -22.95 24.17 -18.18
C GLU A 329 -24.32 24.07 -17.47
N GLU A 330 -24.40 23.39 -16.31
CA GLU A 330 -25.63 23.32 -15.53
C GLU A 330 -26.10 24.70 -15.03
N THR A 331 -25.17 25.53 -14.56
CA THR A 331 -25.51 26.91 -14.15
C THR A 331 -25.96 27.77 -15.30
N SER A 332 -25.36 27.63 -16.48
CA SER A 332 -25.75 28.34 -17.71
C SER A 332 -27.17 27.93 -18.18
N ASN A 333 -27.47 26.67 -18.16
CA ASN A 333 -28.79 26.14 -18.59
C ASN A 333 -29.93 26.53 -17.63
N THR A 334 -29.65 26.62 -16.32
CA THR A 334 -30.64 27.10 -15.32
C THR A 334 -30.95 28.57 -15.44
N VAL A 335 -30.00 29.39 -15.89
CA VAL A 335 -30.22 30.84 -16.15
C VAL A 335 -31.08 31.03 -17.40
N THR A 336 -30.87 30.22 -18.45
CA THR A 336 -31.63 30.31 -19.71
C THR A 336 -33.10 29.92 -19.53
N THR A 337 -33.42 28.89 -18.72
CA THR A 337 -34.79 28.48 -18.43
C THR A 337 -35.55 29.49 -17.54
N ARG A 338 -34.88 30.23 -16.65
CA ARG A 338 -35.52 31.33 -15.87
C ARG A 338 -35.83 32.56 -16.70
N SER A 339 -35.05 32.88 -17.73
CA SER A 339 -35.31 34.03 -18.61
C SER A 339 -36.48 33.77 -19.59
N SER A 340 -36.71 32.52 -19.99
CA SER A 340 -37.84 32.16 -20.88
C SER A 340 -39.21 32.14 -20.16
N SER A 341 -39.24 31.89 -18.85
CA SER A 341 -40.51 31.92 -18.07
C SER A 341 -41.01 33.33 -17.73
N HIS A 342 -40.18 34.36 -17.92
CA HIS A 342 -40.57 35.76 -17.68
C HIS A 342 -41.13 36.51 -18.91
N LYS A 343 -41.04 35.90 -20.12
CA LYS A 343 -41.56 36.53 -21.36
C LYS A 343 -43.02 36.24 -21.74
N ASN A 344 -43.72 35.36 -21.02
CA ASN A 344 -45.08 34.96 -21.37
C ASN A 344 -46.17 35.51 -20.44
N LYS A 345 -45.97 36.67 -19.76
CA LYS A 345 -46.98 37.30 -18.89
C LYS A 345 -47.37 38.73 -19.28
N HIS A 346 -47.14 39.16 -20.50
CA HIS A 346 -47.63 40.47 -20.97
C HIS A 346 -48.09 40.43 -22.42
N GLN A 347 -49.18 39.68 -22.68
CA GLN A 347 -50.10 39.90 -23.81
C GLN A 347 -51.40 39.21 -23.45
N ASP A 348 -52.27 39.93 -22.75
CA ASP A 348 -53.73 39.86 -22.85
C ASP A 348 -54.32 40.89 -21.88
N LEU A 349 -54.54 42.08 -22.42
CA LEU A 349 -55.61 43.03 -22.06
C LEU A 349 -55.77 44.05 -23.19
#